data_b862e7850455e4e18766893e59888a57
#
_entry.id   b862e7850455e4e18766893e59888a57
#
_cell.length_a   1.000
_cell.length_b   1.000
_cell.length_c   1.000
_cell.angle_alpha   90.00
_cell.angle_beta   90.00
_cell.angle_gamma   90.00
#
_symmetry.space_group_name_H-M   'P 1'
#
loop_
_entity.id
_entity.type
_entity.pdbx_description
1 polymer ?
#
loop_
_entity_poly.entity_id
_entity_poly.type
_entity_poly.pdbx_seq_one_letter_code
_entity_poly.pdbx_strand_id
1 'polypeptide(L)'
;QSSIEVAEDHPLAIEWKERQEKLLDLVRENYEWCVNNGGAKEVARVILPEGLTPSRLYFNGNMRSWIFYLKSRLHESTQKEHRELAKMVLEALRPAAPVTMNAFFPQDENV
;
A
#
# COMPACT_ATOMS: atom_id res chain seq x y z
N GLN A 1 11.06 -8.03 -4.57
CA GLN A 1 11.06 -7.93 -6.03
C GLN A 1 11.13 -6.47 -6.42
N SER A 2 12.20 -6.09 -7.07
CA SER A 2 12.38 -4.74 -7.60
C SER A 2 11.78 -4.68 -9.00
N SER A 3 10.78 -3.82 -9.19
CA SER A 3 10.33 -3.44 -10.52
C SER A 3 11.25 -2.35 -11.07
N ILE A 4 11.32 -2.25 -12.38
CA ILE A 4 11.99 -1.14 -13.04
C ILE A 4 11.19 0.13 -12.74
N GLU A 5 11.82 1.11 -12.11
CA GLU A 5 11.21 2.43 -11.96
C GLU A 5 11.28 3.18 -13.29
N VAL A 6 10.14 3.59 -13.78
CA VAL A 6 10.03 4.44 -14.97
C VAL A 6 9.43 5.78 -14.57
N ALA A 7 9.84 6.83 -15.26
CA ALA A 7 9.27 8.17 -15.07
C ALA A 7 7.79 8.18 -15.48
N GLU A 8 6.99 9.08 -14.89
CA GLU A 8 5.56 9.21 -15.18
C GLU A 8 5.26 9.51 -16.66
N ASP A 9 6.17 10.18 -17.35
CA ASP A 9 6.07 10.51 -18.77
C ASP A 9 6.60 9.40 -19.71
N HIS A 10 7.13 8.31 -19.15
CA HIS A 10 7.61 7.18 -19.95
C HIS A 10 6.44 6.50 -20.68
N PRO A 11 6.59 6.13 -21.97
CA PRO A 11 5.51 5.49 -22.73
C PRO A 11 4.90 4.26 -22.06
N LEU A 12 5.71 3.46 -21.38
CA LEU A 12 5.25 2.29 -20.65
C LEU A 12 4.34 2.68 -19.46
N ALA A 13 4.69 3.73 -18.73
CA ALA A 13 3.89 4.22 -17.61
C ALA A 13 2.55 4.79 -18.10
N ILE A 14 2.55 5.54 -19.18
CA ILE A 14 1.36 6.10 -19.81
C ILE A 14 0.41 4.99 -20.29
N GLU A 15 0.95 4.01 -21.02
CA GLU A 15 0.16 2.89 -21.51
C GLU A 15 -0.42 2.06 -20.36
N TRP A 16 0.37 1.81 -19.31
CA TRP A 16 -0.09 1.07 -18.14
C TRP A 16 -1.23 1.79 -17.41
N LYS A 17 -1.11 3.11 -17.27
CA LYS A 17 -2.16 3.94 -16.68
C LYS A 17 -3.46 3.90 -17.48
N GLU A 18 -3.36 4.03 -18.82
CA GLU A 18 -4.52 3.94 -19.69
C GLU A 18 -5.22 2.58 -19.59
N ARG A 19 -4.45 1.50 -19.51
CA ARG A 19 -5.00 0.14 -19.36
C ARG A 19 -5.72 -0.03 -18.02
N GLN A 20 -5.18 0.54 -16.95
CA GLN A 20 -5.84 0.54 -15.65
C GLN A 20 -7.15 1.35 -15.68
N GLU A 21 -7.16 2.50 -16.31
CA GLU A 21 -8.37 3.33 -16.45
C GLU A 21 -9.47 2.61 -17.23
N LYS A 22 -9.13 1.93 -18.31
CA LYS A 22 -10.09 1.11 -19.09
C LYS A 22 -10.66 -0.03 -18.26
N LEU A 23 -9.82 -0.69 -17.48
CA LEU A 23 -10.27 -1.76 -16.59
C LEU A 23 -11.23 -1.22 -15.52
N LEU A 24 -10.91 -0.08 -14.91
CA LEU A 24 -11.76 0.55 -13.89
C LEU A 24 -13.09 0.99 -14.46
N ASP A 25 -13.13 1.52 -15.67
CA ASP A 25 -14.38 1.91 -16.35
C ASP A 25 -15.28 0.70 -16.57
N LEU A 26 -14.70 -0.42 -17.00
CA LEU A 26 -15.44 -1.66 -17.20
C LEU A 26 -15.96 -2.24 -15.86
N VAL A 27 -15.14 -2.19 -14.82
CA VAL A 27 -15.53 -2.63 -13.48
C VAL A 27 -16.69 -1.79 -12.95
N ARG A 28 -16.60 -0.48 -13.10
CA ARG A 28 -17.66 0.45 -12.65
C ARG A 28 -18.97 0.18 -13.38
N GLU A 29 -18.91 0.06 -14.70
CA GLU A 29 -20.07 -0.24 -15.54
C GLU A 29 -20.77 -1.54 -15.12
N ASN A 30 -20.00 -2.60 -14.93
CA ASN A 30 -20.54 -3.90 -14.53
C ASN A 30 -21.07 -3.92 -13.11
N TYR A 31 -20.40 -3.21 -12.19
CA TYR A 31 -20.86 -3.04 -10.81
C TYR A 31 -22.22 -2.33 -10.77
N GLU A 32 -22.33 -1.20 -11.47
CA GLU A 32 -23.56 -0.43 -11.53
C GLU A 32 -24.68 -1.22 -12.21
N TRP A 33 -24.36 -1.95 -13.25
CA TRP A 33 -25.33 -2.83 -13.92
C TRP A 33 -25.91 -3.88 -12.95
N CYS A 34 -25.04 -4.54 -12.19
CA CYS A 34 -25.46 -5.53 -11.20
C CYS A 34 -26.42 -4.92 -10.15
N VAL A 35 -26.04 -3.79 -9.57
CA VAL A 35 -26.83 -3.12 -8.55
C VAL A 35 -28.17 -2.62 -9.12
N ASN A 36 -28.16 -2.04 -10.32
CA ASN A 36 -29.35 -1.51 -10.96
C ASN A 36 -30.34 -2.60 -11.40
N ASN A 37 -29.85 -3.83 -11.57
CA ASN A 37 -30.68 -5.00 -11.89
C ASN A 37 -31.05 -5.84 -10.65
N GLY A 38 -30.93 -5.27 -9.47
CA GLY A 38 -31.37 -5.91 -8.22
C GLY A 38 -30.32 -6.78 -7.52
N GLY A 39 -29.08 -6.78 -8.01
CA GLY A 39 -27.96 -7.45 -7.33
C GLY A 39 -27.62 -6.76 -6.02
N ALA A 40 -27.40 -7.54 -4.98
CA ALA A 40 -26.93 -7.01 -3.71
C ALA A 40 -25.49 -6.46 -3.83
N LYS A 41 -25.17 -5.43 -3.07
CA LYS A 41 -23.84 -4.82 -3.10
C LYS A 41 -22.72 -5.82 -2.77
N GLU A 42 -23.02 -6.74 -1.86
CA GLU A 42 -22.09 -7.81 -1.47
C GLU A 42 -21.75 -8.74 -2.64
N VAL A 43 -22.73 -8.98 -3.52
CA VAL A 43 -22.53 -9.77 -4.75
C VAL A 43 -21.79 -8.97 -5.80
N ALA A 44 -22.17 -7.71 -6.00
CA ALA A 44 -21.53 -6.83 -6.99
C ALA A 44 -20.05 -6.59 -6.69
N ARG A 45 -19.64 -6.57 -5.41
CA ARG A 45 -18.25 -6.37 -4.99
C ARG A 45 -17.28 -7.44 -5.48
N VAL A 46 -17.74 -8.58 -5.88
CA VAL A 46 -16.91 -9.70 -6.34
C VAL A 46 -16.00 -9.30 -7.54
N ILE A 47 -16.42 -8.33 -8.34
CA ILE A 47 -15.65 -7.88 -9.50
C ILE A 47 -14.64 -6.76 -9.20
N LEU A 48 -14.61 -6.23 -7.96
CA LEU A 48 -13.69 -5.15 -7.61
C LEU A 48 -12.25 -5.66 -7.53
N PRO A 49 -11.30 -5.05 -8.29
CA PRO A 49 -9.91 -5.45 -8.22
C PRO A 49 -9.30 -5.03 -6.88
N GLU A 50 -8.72 -5.97 -6.16
CA GLU A 50 -8.12 -5.74 -4.84
C GLU A 50 -7.00 -4.70 -4.90
N GLY A 51 -6.12 -4.81 -5.90
CA GLY A 51 -4.96 -3.91 -6.06
C GLY A 51 -5.33 -2.46 -6.38
N LEU A 52 -6.57 -2.21 -6.80
CA LEU A 52 -7.06 -0.87 -7.15
C LEU A 52 -8.15 -0.39 -6.16
N THR A 53 -8.39 -1.14 -5.10
CA THR A 53 -9.42 -0.83 -4.10
C THR A 53 -8.74 -0.33 -2.82
N PRO A 54 -8.97 0.94 -2.41
CA PRO A 54 -8.41 1.44 -1.16
C PRO A 54 -9.03 0.74 0.04
N SER A 55 -8.21 0.40 1.02
CA SER A 55 -8.65 -0.21 2.27
C SER A 55 -8.11 0.59 3.45
N ARG A 56 -8.89 0.66 4.52
CA ARG A 56 -8.47 1.24 5.79
C ARG A 56 -8.49 0.16 6.84
N LEU A 57 -7.34 -0.04 7.49
CA LEU A 57 -7.17 -1.05 8.51
C LEU A 57 -6.64 -0.40 9.80
N TYR A 58 -7.09 -0.92 10.93
CA TYR A 58 -6.57 -0.54 12.24
C TYR A 58 -5.80 -1.72 12.80
N PHE A 59 -4.54 -1.48 13.12
CA PHE A 59 -3.66 -2.49 13.70
C PHE A 59 -3.29 -2.11 15.13
N ASN A 60 -3.48 -3.05 16.04
CA ASN A 60 -2.99 -2.95 17.41
C ASN A 60 -1.98 -4.07 17.64
N GLY A 61 -0.82 -3.71 18.19
CA GLY A 61 0.23 -4.66 18.49
C GLY A 61 1.12 -4.14 19.62
N ASN A 62 1.78 -5.05 20.31
CA ASN A 62 2.78 -4.65 21.29
C ASN A 62 4.05 -4.14 20.61
N MET A 63 4.92 -3.48 21.40
CA MET A 63 6.14 -2.87 20.86
C MET A 63 7.06 -3.90 20.19
N ARG A 64 7.17 -5.09 20.75
CA ARG A 64 7.98 -6.16 20.18
C ARG A 64 7.50 -6.55 18.77
N SER A 65 6.20 -6.69 18.58
CA SER A 65 5.61 -7.00 17.26
C SER A 65 5.91 -5.90 16.24
N TRP A 66 5.83 -4.64 16.63
CA TRP A 66 6.14 -3.53 15.74
C TRP A 66 7.63 -3.46 15.39
N ILE A 67 8.52 -3.76 16.33
CA ILE A 67 9.97 -3.85 16.06
C ILE A 67 10.27 -4.95 15.05
N PHE A 68 9.69 -6.14 15.21
CA PHE A 68 9.84 -7.23 14.25
C PHE A 68 9.29 -6.89 12.87
N TYR A 69 8.12 -6.27 12.82
CA TYR A 69 7.52 -5.79 11.58
C TYR A 69 8.47 -4.83 10.85
N LEU A 70 8.99 -3.83 11.55
CA LEU A 70 9.89 -2.83 10.98
C LEU A 70 11.21 -3.46 10.50
N LYS A 71 11.81 -4.35 11.27
CA LYS A 71 13.03 -5.06 10.86
C LYS A 71 12.82 -5.87 9.59
N SER A 72 11.67 -6.51 9.46
CA SER A 72 11.33 -7.29 8.28
C SER A 72 11.01 -6.41 7.06
N ARG A 73 10.26 -5.34 7.24
CA ARG A 73 9.68 -4.58 6.12
C ARG A 73 10.46 -3.36 5.69
N LEU A 74 11.42 -2.91 6.49
CA LEU A 74 12.38 -1.89 6.06
C LEU A 74 13.52 -2.46 5.20
N HIS A 75 13.62 -3.78 5.10
CA HIS A 75 14.65 -4.44 4.32
C HIS A 75 14.49 -4.15 2.82
N GLU A 76 15.61 -4.07 2.12
CA GLU A 76 15.66 -3.75 0.68
C GLU A 76 14.85 -4.71 -0.20
N SER A 77 14.72 -5.97 0.21
CA SER A 77 13.94 -6.98 -0.52
C SER A 77 12.44 -6.79 -0.42
N THR A 78 11.97 -5.90 0.45
CA THR A 78 10.55 -5.59 0.59
C THR A 78 10.07 -4.76 -0.60
N GLN A 79 8.86 -5.06 -1.08
CA GLN A 79 8.21 -4.25 -2.11
C GLN A 79 8.22 -2.76 -1.71
N LYS A 80 8.49 -1.89 -2.68
CA LYS A 80 8.71 -0.46 -2.46
C LYS A 80 7.60 0.20 -1.64
N GLU A 81 6.34 -0.01 -2.04
CA GLU A 81 5.19 0.61 -1.40
C GLU A 81 5.04 0.16 0.06
N HIS A 82 5.28 -1.12 0.33
CA HIS A 82 5.24 -1.64 1.70
C HIS A 82 6.40 -1.09 2.54
N ARG A 83 7.59 -0.97 1.95
CA ARG A 83 8.75 -0.37 2.61
C ARG A 83 8.52 1.09 2.96
N GLU A 84 7.87 1.86 2.07
CA GLU A 84 7.48 3.25 2.35
C GLU A 84 6.49 3.34 3.49
N LEU A 85 5.50 2.46 3.51
CA LEU A 85 4.56 2.36 4.64
C LEU A 85 5.29 2.05 5.94
N ALA A 86 6.23 1.12 5.93
CA ALA A 86 7.04 0.79 7.11
C ALA A 86 7.87 1.98 7.61
N LYS A 87 8.43 2.79 6.72
CA LYS A 87 9.12 4.04 7.09
C LYS A 87 8.19 5.03 7.77
N MET A 88 6.97 5.18 7.27
CA MET A 88 5.96 6.04 7.88
C MET A 88 5.57 5.55 9.30
N VAL A 89 5.45 4.24 9.47
CA VAL A 89 5.19 3.64 10.79
C VAL A 89 6.34 3.94 11.76
N LEU A 90 7.59 3.77 11.32
CA LEU A 90 8.76 4.08 12.15
C LEU A 90 8.77 5.54 12.59
N GLU A 91 8.52 6.46 11.68
CA GLU A 91 8.47 7.89 12.00
C GLU A 91 7.34 8.25 12.97
N ALA A 92 6.20 7.58 12.86
CA ALA A 92 5.08 7.74 13.78
C ALA A 92 5.41 7.21 15.19
N LEU A 93 6.20 6.14 15.27
CA LEU A 93 6.60 5.54 16.55
C LEU A 93 7.74 6.28 17.26
N ARG A 94 8.60 7.00 16.54
CA ARG A 94 9.74 7.71 17.14
C ARG A 94 9.34 8.67 18.27
N PRO A 95 8.38 9.58 18.10
CA PRO A 95 7.98 10.47 19.20
C PRO A 95 7.28 9.76 20.34
N ALA A 96 6.63 8.61 20.09
CA ALA A 96 5.95 7.83 21.12
C ALA A 96 6.91 6.98 21.96
N ALA A 97 8.01 6.50 21.39
CA ALA A 97 9.00 5.65 22.04
C ALA A 97 10.42 5.98 21.54
N PRO A 98 10.93 7.19 21.81
CA PRO A 98 12.18 7.67 21.20
C PRO A 98 13.40 6.84 21.61
N VAL A 99 13.52 6.42 22.84
CA VAL A 99 14.64 5.62 23.32
C VAL A 99 14.68 4.25 22.62
N THR A 100 13.54 3.58 22.58
CA THR A 100 13.41 2.25 21.96
C THR A 100 13.65 2.34 20.45
N MET A 101 13.04 3.29 19.77
CA MET A 101 13.18 3.43 18.31
C MET A 101 14.61 3.81 17.93
N ASN A 102 15.27 4.68 18.68
CA ASN A 102 16.66 5.02 18.42
C ASN A 102 17.63 3.85 18.68
N ALA A 103 17.30 2.98 19.65
CA ALA A 103 18.12 1.80 19.94
C ALA A 103 18.08 0.78 18.80
N PHE A 104 16.90 0.52 18.21
CA PHE A 104 16.71 -0.47 17.15
C PHE A 104 16.88 0.10 15.74
N PHE A 105 16.57 1.37 15.55
CA PHE A 105 16.61 2.08 14.26
C PHE A 105 17.25 3.44 14.44
N PRO A 106 18.59 3.47 14.64
CA PRO A 106 19.30 4.73 14.84
C PRO A 106 19.13 5.65 13.62
N GLN A 107 19.00 6.94 13.88
CA GLN A 107 19.04 7.93 12.82
C GLN A 107 20.48 8.10 12.35
N ASP A 108 20.68 8.14 11.02
CA ASP A 108 21.99 8.44 10.45
C ASP A 108 22.34 9.89 10.78
N GLU A 109 23.41 10.08 11.57
CA GLU A 109 23.91 11.40 11.96
C GLU A 109 24.59 12.16 10.79
N ASN A 110 24.68 11.55 9.61
CA ASN A 110 25.37 12.08 8.44
C ASN A 110 24.39 12.62 7.37
N VAL A 111 23.56 13.52 7.78
CA VAL A 111 22.75 14.27 6.82
C VAL A 111 23.08 15.76 6.94
#